data_a95df6080a02a8f384d96db50d755be0
#
_entry.id   a95df6080a02a8f384d96db50d755be0
#
_cell.length_a   1.000
_cell.length_b   1.000
_cell.length_c   1.000
_cell.angle_alpha   90.00
_cell.angle_beta   90.00
_cell.angle_gamma   90.00
#
_symmetry.space_group_name_H-M   'P 1'
#
loop_
_entity.id
_entity.type
_entity.pdbx_description
1 polymer ?
#
loop_
_entity_poly.entity_id
_entity_poly.type
_entity_poly.pdbx_seq_one_letter_code
_entity_poly.pdbx_strand_id
1 'polypeptide(L)'
;LVDACMRSLQHTGWLNFRMRAMLMAVASYQLWLHWREPALHLARLFTDFEPGIHYSQTQMQSGLTGINALRIYNPVLQSQKLDPHGEFIRRWIPELAGVPAEMIHTPWLMTPPQKAKFGGNTYIAPVCDHEQAARAARKAVGDFRKQHVSREETGRVLHRHGSRKGPHQTRPKPASQPPPDNQLSLFD
;
A
#
# COMPACT_ATOMS: atom_id res chain seq x y z
N LEU A 1 -7.06 -6.39 -3.43
CA LEU A 1 -5.64 -6.45 -3.82
C LEU A 1 -4.71 -6.90 -2.68
N VAL A 2 -4.85 -6.37 -1.45
CA VAL A 2 -3.98 -6.71 -0.30
C VAL A 2 -3.99 -8.22 -0.03
N ASP A 3 -5.17 -8.84 0.06
CA ASP A 3 -5.32 -10.28 0.25
C ASP A 3 -4.74 -11.08 -0.93
N ALA A 4 -5.01 -10.66 -2.16
CA ALA A 4 -4.41 -11.27 -3.36
C ALA A 4 -2.88 -11.23 -3.32
N CYS A 5 -2.29 -10.11 -2.90
CA CYS A 5 -0.84 -10.00 -2.72
C CYS A 5 -0.32 -10.96 -1.65
N MET A 6 -1.00 -11.11 -0.53
CA MET A 6 -0.58 -12.04 0.53
C MET A 6 -0.68 -13.50 0.09
N ARG A 7 -1.78 -13.89 -0.59
CA ARG A 7 -1.94 -15.25 -1.15
C ARG A 7 -0.89 -15.55 -2.23
N SER A 8 -0.64 -14.57 -3.12
CA SER A 8 0.44 -14.67 -4.12
C SER A 8 1.79 -14.86 -3.47
N LEU A 9 2.11 -14.05 -2.46
CA LEU A 9 3.39 -14.13 -1.75
C LEU A 9 3.58 -15.48 -1.05
N GLN A 10 2.54 -15.97 -0.36
CA GLN A 10 2.59 -17.28 0.31
C GLN A 10 2.81 -18.45 -0.66
N HIS A 11 2.31 -18.30 -1.89
CA HIS A 11 2.43 -19.34 -2.91
C HIS A 11 3.74 -19.25 -3.69
N THR A 12 4.17 -18.03 -4.06
CA THR A 12 5.30 -17.82 -4.98
C THR A 12 6.59 -17.40 -4.30
N GLY A 13 6.50 -16.88 -3.07
CA GLY A 13 7.64 -16.28 -2.38
C GLY A 13 8.07 -14.93 -2.94
N TRP A 14 7.30 -14.32 -3.87
CA TRP A 14 7.72 -13.11 -4.55
C TRP A 14 6.57 -12.10 -4.76
N LEU A 15 6.91 -10.82 -4.66
CA LEU A 15 6.07 -9.69 -5.05
C LEU A 15 6.93 -8.57 -5.62
N ASN A 16 6.38 -7.76 -6.52
CA ASN A 16 7.05 -6.56 -6.97
C ASN A 16 7.15 -5.51 -5.83
N PHE A 17 8.10 -4.60 -5.97
CA PHE A 17 8.43 -3.61 -4.94
C PHE A 17 7.22 -2.78 -4.47
N ARG A 18 6.36 -2.35 -5.38
CA ARG A 18 5.19 -1.51 -5.04
C ARG A 18 4.18 -2.25 -4.17
N MET A 19 3.95 -3.52 -4.44
CA MET A 19 3.07 -4.36 -3.62
C MET A 19 3.67 -4.60 -2.23
N ARG A 20 4.98 -4.84 -2.13
CA ARG A 20 5.68 -4.95 -0.82
C ARG A 20 5.51 -3.68 0.01
N ALA A 21 5.71 -2.51 -0.60
CA ALA A 21 5.54 -1.22 0.05
C ALA A 21 4.10 -0.99 0.53
N MET A 22 3.11 -1.36 -0.30
CA MET A 22 1.70 -1.27 0.05
C MET A 22 1.34 -2.20 1.23
N LEU A 23 1.77 -3.46 1.21
CA LEU A 23 1.50 -4.41 2.30
C LEU A 23 2.04 -3.89 3.63
N MET A 24 3.28 -3.39 3.64
CA MET A 24 3.89 -2.86 4.84
C MET A 24 3.18 -1.60 5.34
N ALA A 25 2.78 -0.70 4.44
CA ALA A 25 2.03 0.50 4.80
C ALA A 25 0.63 0.16 5.35
N VAL A 26 -0.08 -0.80 4.73
CA VAL A 26 -1.38 -1.26 5.22
C VAL A 26 -1.24 -1.88 6.62
N ALA A 27 -0.26 -2.74 6.83
CA ALA A 27 -0.01 -3.35 8.15
C ALA A 27 0.26 -2.29 9.22
N SER A 28 1.07 -1.27 8.91
CA SER A 28 1.47 -0.25 9.89
C SER A 28 0.40 0.80 10.16
N TYR A 29 -0.38 1.21 9.14
CA TYR A 29 -1.29 2.35 9.27
C TYR A 29 -2.76 1.98 9.33
N GLN A 30 -3.22 0.98 8.56
CA GLN A 30 -4.61 0.56 8.62
C GLN A 30 -4.84 -0.48 9.71
N LEU A 31 -3.93 -1.46 9.86
CA LEU A 31 -4.02 -2.46 10.93
C LEU A 31 -3.35 -2.01 12.23
N TRP A 32 -2.61 -0.91 12.22
CA TRP A 32 -1.92 -0.31 13.36
C TRP A 32 -0.98 -1.28 14.09
N LEU A 33 -0.30 -2.15 13.32
CA LEU A 33 0.66 -3.09 13.87
C LEU A 33 2.03 -2.44 14.04
N HIS A 34 2.75 -2.85 15.09
CA HIS A 34 4.15 -2.47 15.23
C HIS A 34 4.96 -2.99 14.03
N TRP A 35 5.73 -2.13 13.38
CA TRP A 35 6.41 -2.42 12.11
C TRP A 35 7.20 -3.73 12.07
N ARG A 36 7.78 -4.14 13.20
CA ARG A 36 8.64 -5.33 13.31
C ARG A 36 7.87 -6.62 13.04
N GLU A 37 6.65 -6.72 13.51
CA GLU A 37 5.84 -7.93 13.35
C GLU A 37 5.56 -8.25 11.87
N PRO A 38 4.96 -7.35 11.07
CA PRO A 38 4.78 -7.61 9.65
C PRO A 38 6.10 -7.69 8.89
N ALA A 39 7.16 -6.95 9.30
CA ALA A 39 8.47 -7.06 8.66
C ALA A 39 9.07 -8.46 8.81
N LEU A 40 9.04 -9.05 10.01
CA LEU A 40 9.52 -10.41 10.25
C LEU A 40 8.67 -11.46 9.52
N HIS A 41 7.34 -11.27 9.48
CA HIS A 41 6.46 -12.16 8.75
C HIS A 41 6.78 -12.16 7.25
N LEU A 42 6.88 -10.98 6.64
CA LEU A 42 7.21 -10.84 5.24
C LEU A 42 8.62 -11.36 4.91
N ALA A 43 9.60 -11.13 5.79
CA ALA A 43 10.97 -11.65 5.62
C ALA A 43 11.03 -13.18 5.46
N ARG A 44 10.15 -13.90 6.16
CA ARG A 44 10.07 -15.38 6.10
C ARG A 44 9.44 -15.89 4.81
N LEU A 45 8.69 -15.04 4.11
CA LEU A 45 7.97 -15.41 2.90
C LEU A 45 8.73 -15.06 1.62
N PHE A 46 9.60 -14.03 1.65
CA PHE A 46 10.35 -13.63 0.44
C PHE A 46 11.51 -14.58 0.15
N THR A 47 11.51 -15.18 -1.03
CA THR A 47 12.62 -16.00 -1.53
C THR A 47 13.88 -15.17 -1.86
N ASP A 48 13.68 -13.90 -2.17
CA ASP A 48 14.73 -12.92 -2.45
C ASP A 48 15.01 -12.00 -1.25
N PHE A 49 14.83 -12.51 -0.03
CA PHE A 49 15.06 -11.76 1.18
C PHE A 49 16.52 -11.29 1.30
N GLU A 50 16.70 -9.99 1.45
CA GLU A 50 17.97 -9.33 1.73
C GLU A 50 17.78 -8.37 2.92
N PRO A 51 18.45 -8.61 4.08
CA PRO A 51 18.20 -7.87 5.31
C PRO A 51 18.38 -6.35 5.19
N GLY A 52 19.44 -5.92 4.50
CA GLY A 52 19.79 -4.50 4.35
C GLY A 52 18.74 -3.73 3.57
N ILE A 53 18.15 -4.34 2.56
CA ILE A 53 17.07 -3.76 1.75
C ILE A 53 15.74 -3.89 2.49
N HIS A 54 15.41 -5.09 2.96
CA HIS A 54 14.11 -5.38 3.54
C HIS A 54 13.81 -4.51 4.77
N TYR A 55 14.70 -4.51 5.78
CA TYR A 55 14.42 -3.78 7.01
C TYR A 55 14.46 -2.27 6.83
N SER A 56 15.36 -1.75 6.00
CA SER A 56 15.36 -0.31 5.69
C SER A 56 14.07 0.13 5.00
N GLN A 57 13.55 -0.68 4.06
CA GLN A 57 12.29 -0.40 3.37
C GLN A 57 11.08 -0.54 4.29
N THR A 58 11.02 -1.56 5.13
CA THR A 58 9.89 -1.73 6.07
C THR A 58 9.83 -0.58 7.07
N GLN A 59 10.94 -0.11 7.61
CA GLN A 59 11.01 1.07 8.47
C GLN A 59 10.58 2.34 7.74
N MET A 60 11.03 2.53 6.51
CA MET A 60 10.64 3.68 5.69
C MET A 60 9.12 3.69 5.41
N GLN A 61 8.55 2.56 5.03
CA GLN A 61 7.12 2.44 4.75
C GLN A 61 6.25 2.61 6.00
N SER A 62 6.78 2.28 7.17
CA SER A 62 6.13 2.47 8.47
C SER A 62 6.32 3.88 9.06
N GLY A 63 7.03 4.78 8.36
CA GLY A 63 7.21 6.17 8.78
C GLY A 63 8.23 6.41 9.89
N LEU A 64 9.11 5.43 10.17
CA LEU A 64 10.11 5.53 11.25
C LEU A 64 11.38 6.30 10.87
N THR A 65 11.65 6.47 9.59
CA THR A 65 12.91 7.06 9.12
C THR A 65 13.01 8.58 9.25
N GLY A 66 11.95 9.26 9.64
CA GLY A 66 11.94 10.71 9.90
C GLY A 66 12.15 11.63 8.69
N ILE A 67 12.96 11.21 7.72
CA ILE A 67 13.32 11.97 6.50
C ILE A 67 12.29 11.81 5.36
N ASN A 68 11.46 10.80 5.41
CA ASN A 68 10.47 10.55 4.37
C ASN A 68 9.09 11.06 4.77
N ALA A 69 8.35 11.58 3.79
CA ALA A 69 6.94 11.89 4.00
C ALA A 69 6.14 10.63 4.34
N LEU A 70 5.14 10.79 5.20
CA LEU A 70 4.23 9.72 5.56
C LEU A 70 3.47 9.23 4.32
N ARG A 71 3.62 7.95 3.98
CA ARG A 71 2.99 7.34 2.81
C ARG A 71 1.93 6.34 3.25
N ILE A 72 0.71 6.81 3.43
CA ILE A 72 -0.44 5.95 3.71
C ILE A 72 -1.12 5.64 2.38
N TYR A 73 -1.03 4.40 1.95
CA TYR A 73 -1.66 3.94 0.72
C TYR A 73 -3.17 3.78 0.93
N ASN A 74 -3.95 4.13 -0.10
CA ASN A 74 -5.35 3.69 -0.18
C ASN A 74 -5.37 2.37 -0.97
N PRO A 75 -5.68 1.22 -0.36
CA PRO A 75 -5.60 -0.08 -1.00
C PRO A 75 -6.60 -0.25 -2.14
N VAL A 76 -7.75 0.43 -2.09
CA VAL A 76 -8.75 0.40 -3.17
C VAL A 76 -8.25 1.16 -4.39
N LEU A 77 -7.74 2.38 -4.21
CA LEU A 77 -7.16 3.16 -5.31
C LEU A 77 -5.93 2.47 -5.92
N GLN A 78 -5.11 1.80 -5.10
CA GLN A 78 -4.00 1.00 -5.62
C GLN A 78 -4.50 -0.20 -6.42
N SER A 79 -5.56 -0.86 -5.96
CA SER A 79 -6.20 -1.96 -6.66
C SER A 79 -6.70 -1.54 -8.04
N GLN A 80 -7.46 -0.48 -8.11
CA GLN A 80 -7.99 0.06 -9.37
C GLN A 80 -6.88 0.49 -10.35
N LYS A 81 -5.78 1.00 -9.83
CA LYS A 81 -4.66 1.48 -10.65
C LYS A 81 -3.75 0.37 -11.15
N LEU A 82 -3.50 -0.65 -10.33
CA LEU A 82 -2.50 -1.70 -10.61
C LEU A 82 -3.12 -2.96 -11.23
N ASP A 83 -4.40 -3.17 -11.01
CA ASP A 83 -5.17 -4.32 -11.51
C ASP A 83 -6.57 -3.85 -11.95
N PRO A 84 -6.68 -2.93 -12.94
CA PRO A 84 -7.94 -2.28 -13.29
C PRO A 84 -9.04 -3.26 -13.69
N HIS A 85 -8.67 -4.38 -14.28
CA HIS A 85 -9.61 -5.42 -14.71
C HIS A 85 -9.81 -6.53 -13.66
N GLY A 86 -9.05 -6.51 -12.54
CA GLY A 86 -9.16 -7.50 -11.48
C GLY A 86 -8.60 -8.87 -11.83
N GLU A 87 -7.68 -8.95 -12.79
CA GLU A 87 -7.08 -10.21 -13.25
C GLU A 87 -6.22 -10.86 -12.17
N PHE A 88 -5.36 -10.06 -11.54
CA PHE A 88 -4.54 -10.51 -10.43
C PHE A 88 -5.39 -10.91 -9.21
N ILE A 89 -6.44 -10.14 -8.91
CA ILE A 89 -7.36 -10.46 -7.82
C ILE A 89 -8.05 -11.80 -8.09
N ARG A 90 -8.60 -12.02 -9.29
CA ARG A 90 -9.27 -13.29 -9.64
C ARG A 90 -8.33 -14.49 -9.59
N ARG A 91 -7.09 -14.29 -10.02
CA ARG A 91 -6.07 -15.35 -10.00
C ARG A 91 -5.79 -15.84 -8.58
N TRP A 92 -5.73 -14.95 -7.60
CA TRP A 92 -5.32 -15.26 -6.24
C TRP A 92 -6.46 -15.36 -5.24
N ILE A 93 -7.66 -14.92 -5.63
CA ILE A 93 -8.87 -15.00 -4.82
C ILE A 93 -9.97 -15.69 -5.65
N PRO A 94 -9.97 -17.03 -5.73
CA PRO A 94 -10.95 -17.77 -6.52
C PRO A 94 -12.39 -17.45 -6.13
N GLU A 95 -12.64 -17.08 -4.88
CA GLU A 95 -13.95 -16.67 -4.37
C GLU A 95 -14.52 -15.44 -5.08
N LEU A 96 -13.66 -14.66 -5.74
CA LEU A 96 -14.04 -13.47 -6.51
C LEU A 96 -13.95 -13.67 -8.04
N ALA A 97 -13.74 -14.90 -8.52
CA ALA A 97 -13.52 -15.18 -9.94
C ALA A 97 -14.68 -14.69 -10.85
N GLY A 98 -15.93 -14.79 -10.39
CA GLY A 98 -17.11 -14.35 -11.12
C GLY A 98 -17.48 -12.88 -10.94
N VAL A 99 -16.78 -12.13 -10.10
CA VAL A 99 -17.12 -10.74 -9.78
C VAL A 99 -16.70 -9.81 -10.93
N PRO A 100 -17.60 -8.92 -11.45
CA PRO A 100 -17.26 -7.93 -12.46
C PRO A 100 -16.16 -6.96 -12.03
N ALA A 101 -15.41 -6.42 -13.00
CA ALA A 101 -14.28 -5.51 -12.74
C ALA A 101 -14.67 -4.27 -11.92
N GLU A 102 -15.87 -3.75 -12.13
CA GLU A 102 -16.39 -2.57 -11.44
C GLU A 102 -16.61 -2.81 -9.94
N MET A 103 -16.78 -4.06 -9.52
CA MET A 103 -17.11 -4.43 -8.13
C MET A 103 -15.94 -5.14 -7.42
N ILE A 104 -15.00 -5.70 -8.18
CA ILE A 104 -13.95 -6.58 -7.64
C ILE A 104 -12.98 -5.87 -6.66
N HIS A 105 -12.87 -4.55 -6.77
CA HIS A 105 -12.01 -3.75 -5.90
C HIS A 105 -12.64 -3.46 -4.52
N THR A 106 -13.98 -3.57 -4.44
CA THR A 106 -14.77 -3.33 -3.23
C THR A 106 -15.88 -4.36 -3.06
N PRO A 107 -15.58 -5.66 -3.05
CA PRO A 107 -16.59 -6.72 -3.08
C PRO A 107 -17.51 -6.73 -1.85
N TRP A 108 -17.07 -6.13 -0.75
CA TRP A 108 -17.88 -5.97 0.46
C TRP A 108 -19.05 -5.00 0.30
N LEU A 109 -19.02 -4.12 -0.73
CA LEU A 109 -20.13 -3.20 -1.05
C LEU A 109 -21.21 -3.85 -1.91
N MET A 110 -20.99 -5.07 -2.40
CA MET A 110 -21.99 -5.79 -3.19
C MET A 110 -23.21 -6.11 -2.35
N THR A 111 -24.39 -5.90 -2.96
CA THR A 111 -25.66 -6.29 -2.37
C THR A 111 -25.83 -7.82 -2.31
N PRO A 112 -26.69 -8.37 -1.44
CA PRO A 112 -26.93 -9.80 -1.39
C PRO A 112 -27.30 -10.43 -2.74
N PRO A 113 -28.18 -9.83 -3.59
CA PRO A 113 -28.45 -10.35 -4.92
C PRO A 113 -27.23 -10.36 -5.84
N GLN A 114 -26.37 -9.33 -5.76
CA GLN A 114 -25.13 -9.28 -6.55
C GLN A 114 -24.15 -10.37 -6.11
N LYS A 115 -23.99 -10.58 -4.81
CA LYS A 115 -23.16 -11.67 -4.28
C LYS A 115 -23.68 -13.04 -4.70
N ALA A 116 -24.99 -13.24 -4.70
CA ALA A 116 -25.61 -14.49 -5.17
C ALA A 116 -25.37 -14.73 -6.66
N LYS A 117 -25.44 -13.66 -7.47
CA LYS A 117 -25.29 -13.74 -8.93
C LYS A 117 -23.81 -13.92 -9.37
N PHE A 118 -22.89 -13.19 -8.77
CA PHE A 118 -21.50 -13.11 -9.24
C PHE A 118 -20.51 -13.90 -8.35
N GLY A 119 -20.96 -14.50 -7.27
CA GLY A 119 -20.09 -15.08 -6.25
C GLY A 119 -19.67 -14.04 -5.21
N GLY A 120 -18.70 -14.42 -4.39
CA GLY A 120 -18.21 -13.55 -3.30
C GLY A 120 -18.98 -13.69 -1.98
N ASN A 121 -19.96 -14.58 -1.89
CA ASN A 121 -20.65 -14.91 -0.63
C ASN A 121 -19.71 -15.51 0.43
N THR A 122 -18.68 -16.23 -0.03
CA THR A 122 -17.68 -16.88 0.80
C THR A 122 -16.48 -15.97 1.10
N TYR A 123 -16.39 -14.81 0.42
CA TYR A 123 -15.31 -13.87 0.66
C TYR A 123 -15.60 -13.01 1.89
N ILE A 124 -14.65 -13.00 2.81
CA ILE A 124 -14.79 -12.34 4.11
C ILE A 124 -14.90 -10.81 3.98
N ALA A 125 -15.59 -10.21 4.96
CA ALA A 125 -15.66 -8.75 5.08
C ALA A 125 -14.28 -8.16 5.44
N PRO A 126 -14.03 -6.88 5.10
CA PRO A 126 -12.81 -6.20 5.50
C PRO A 126 -12.63 -6.21 7.03
N VAL A 127 -11.40 -6.41 7.49
CA VAL A 127 -11.05 -6.41 8.92
C VAL A 127 -11.20 -5.00 9.53
N CYS A 128 -11.04 -3.96 8.71
CA CYS A 128 -11.20 -2.57 9.13
C CYS A 128 -11.70 -1.70 7.97
N ASP A 129 -12.30 -0.56 8.30
CA ASP A 129 -12.53 0.52 7.34
C ASP A 129 -11.19 1.20 7.06
N HIS A 130 -10.66 0.97 5.86
CA HIS A 130 -9.33 1.45 5.44
C HIS A 130 -9.23 2.97 5.39
N GLU A 131 -10.32 3.69 5.11
CA GLU A 131 -10.32 5.16 5.08
C GLU A 131 -10.32 5.75 6.47
N GLN A 132 -11.17 5.22 7.36
CA GLN A 132 -11.23 5.64 8.75
C GLN A 132 -9.90 5.35 9.45
N ALA A 133 -9.36 4.16 9.26
CA ALA A 133 -8.07 3.77 9.80
C ALA A 133 -6.93 4.67 9.29
N ALA A 134 -6.91 5.00 7.99
CA ALA A 134 -5.92 5.92 7.43
C ALA A 134 -6.05 7.35 7.98
N ARG A 135 -7.28 7.84 8.22
CA ARG A 135 -7.50 9.15 8.88
C ARG A 135 -7.00 9.15 10.32
N ALA A 136 -7.31 8.10 11.07
CA ALA A 136 -6.86 7.93 12.45
C ALA A 136 -5.32 7.88 12.53
N ALA A 137 -4.68 7.12 11.65
CA ALA A 137 -3.22 7.02 11.57
C ALA A 137 -2.55 8.37 11.26
N ARG A 138 -3.09 9.12 10.28
CA ARG A 138 -2.56 10.48 9.97
C ARG A 138 -2.67 11.41 11.16
N LYS A 139 -3.80 11.37 11.86
CA LYS A 139 -4.03 12.19 13.05
C LYS A 139 -3.03 11.82 14.14
N ALA A 140 -2.93 10.55 14.50
CA ALA A 140 -2.06 10.07 15.57
C ALA A 140 -0.59 10.41 15.31
N VAL A 141 -0.07 10.13 14.10
CA VAL A 141 1.30 10.49 13.74
C VAL A 141 1.51 12.00 13.68
N GLY A 142 0.52 12.76 13.19
CA GLY A 142 0.57 14.21 13.17
C GLY A 142 0.64 14.83 14.57
N ASP A 143 -0.18 14.34 15.48
CA ASP A 143 -0.22 14.80 16.88
C ASP A 143 1.09 14.44 17.61
N PHE A 144 1.58 13.21 17.43
CA PHE A 144 2.88 12.79 17.97
C PHE A 144 4.03 13.70 17.50
N ARG A 145 4.09 13.98 16.18
CA ARG A 145 5.14 14.83 15.61
C ARG A 145 5.08 16.25 16.15
N LYS A 146 3.90 16.82 16.35
CA LYS A 146 3.73 18.17 16.94
C LYS A 146 4.24 18.24 18.39
N GLN A 147 4.08 17.16 19.14
CA GLN A 147 4.44 17.11 20.57
C GLN A 147 5.90 16.77 20.80
N HIS A 148 6.51 15.92 19.96
CA HIS A 148 7.80 15.31 20.26
C HIS A 148 8.92 15.65 19.26
N VAL A 149 8.60 16.28 18.13
CA VAL A 149 9.62 16.59 17.10
C VAL A 149 9.81 18.09 16.99
N SER A 150 10.99 18.59 17.44
CA SER A 150 11.34 19.99 17.29
C SER A 150 11.59 20.34 15.82
N ARG A 151 11.22 21.58 15.42
CA ARG A 151 11.51 22.09 14.07
C ARG A 151 13.01 22.14 13.79
N GLU A 152 13.83 22.43 14.81
CA GLU A 152 15.28 22.50 14.72
C GLU A 152 15.90 21.14 14.44
N GLU A 153 15.42 20.10 15.12
CA GLU A 153 15.88 18.73 14.91
C GLU A 153 15.49 18.21 13.53
N THR A 154 14.27 18.48 13.09
CA THR A 154 13.83 18.20 11.73
C THR A 154 14.74 18.91 10.71
N GLY A 155 15.06 20.16 10.92
CA GLY A 155 15.97 20.93 10.07
C GLY A 155 17.38 20.32 10.01
N ARG A 156 17.95 19.91 11.15
CA ARG A 156 19.26 19.24 11.22
C ARG A 156 19.27 17.90 10.47
N VAL A 157 18.25 17.09 10.66
CA VAL A 157 18.11 15.79 9.97
C VAL A 157 17.96 15.97 8.47
N LEU A 158 17.12 16.91 8.03
CA LEU A 158 16.95 17.23 6.61
C LEU A 158 18.23 17.79 5.98
N HIS A 159 18.98 18.64 6.69
CA HIS A 159 20.25 19.15 6.20
C HIS A 159 21.30 18.04 6.04
N ARG A 160 21.33 17.08 6.96
CA ARG A 160 22.33 15.99 6.97
C ARG A 160 21.99 14.86 6.00
N HIS A 161 20.71 14.51 5.86
CA HIS A 161 20.24 13.31 5.18
C HIS A 161 19.22 13.57 4.08
N GLY A 162 18.73 14.79 3.94
CA GLY A 162 17.78 15.16 2.89
C GLY A 162 18.44 15.22 1.52
N SER A 163 17.64 15.02 0.46
CA SER A 163 18.12 15.21 -0.91
C SER A 163 18.61 16.65 -1.10
N ARG A 164 19.80 16.84 -1.68
CA ARG A 164 20.38 18.15 -2.01
C ARG A 164 19.61 18.93 -3.09
N LYS A 165 18.54 18.38 -3.64
CA LYS A 165 17.61 19.16 -4.47
C LYS A 165 16.86 20.11 -3.54
N GLY A 166 17.14 21.41 -3.66
CA GLY A 166 16.47 22.48 -2.92
C GLY A 166 14.93 22.42 -3.10
N PRO A 167 14.19 23.27 -2.36
CA PRO A 167 12.75 23.28 -2.43
C PRO A 167 12.32 23.36 -3.90
N HIS A 168 11.54 22.38 -4.33
CA HIS A 168 10.98 22.35 -5.67
C HIS A 168 10.24 23.67 -5.89
N GLN A 169 10.82 24.57 -6.68
CA GLN A 169 10.05 25.63 -7.29
C GLN A 169 8.93 24.93 -8.06
N THR A 170 7.70 25.16 -7.62
CA THR A 170 6.50 24.69 -8.32
C THR A 170 6.52 25.30 -9.71
N ARG A 171 7.05 24.54 -10.69
CA ARG A 171 6.82 24.88 -12.09
C ARG A 171 5.30 24.90 -12.31
N PRO A 172 4.75 25.92 -12.97
CA PRO A 172 3.35 25.90 -13.36
C PRO A 172 3.11 24.62 -14.16
N LYS A 173 2.06 23.90 -13.79
CA LYS A 173 1.65 22.64 -14.41
C LYS A 173 1.45 22.88 -15.91
N PRO A 174 2.22 22.28 -16.82
CA PRO A 174 1.86 22.30 -18.23
C PRO A 174 0.52 21.58 -18.39
N ALA A 175 -0.33 22.10 -19.26
CA ALA A 175 -1.63 21.50 -19.58
C ALA A 175 -1.45 20.01 -19.89
N SER A 176 -2.32 19.19 -19.34
CA SER A 176 -2.29 17.75 -19.38
C SER A 176 -2.26 17.19 -20.80
N GLN A 177 -1.11 16.74 -21.23
CA GLN A 177 -1.06 15.73 -22.31
C GLN A 177 -1.26 14.36 -21.68
N PRO A 178 -2.05 13.48 -22.30
CA PRO A 178 -2.17 12.11 -21.82
C PRO A 178 -0.78 11.44 -21.87
N PRO A 179 -0.46 10.58 -20.89
CA PRO A 179 0.82 9.88 -20.87
C PRO A 179 0.96 8.99 -22.11
N PRO A 180 2.14 8.90 -22.74
CA PRO A 180 2.38 7.94 -23.80
C PRO A 180 2.17 6.51 -23.27
N ASP A 181 1.58 5.69 -24.11
CA ASP A 181 1.13 4.31 -23.87
C ASP A 181 2.32 3.33 -23.83
N ASN A 182 3.31 3.60 -22.98
CA ASN A 182 4.53 2.81 -22.82
C ASN A 182 4.77 2.40 -21.36
N GLN A 183 3.74 1.95 -20.66
CA GLN A 183 3.94 1.14 -19.46
C GLN A 183 3.83 -0.32 -19.86
N LEU A 184 5.00 -0.99 -19.93
CA LEU A 184 5.11 -2.43 -19.99
C LEU A 184 4.12 -3.06 -18.99
N SER A 185 3.32 -4.00 -19.48
CA SER A 185 2.43 -4.81 -18.66
C SER A 185 3.26 -5.40 -17.50
N LEU A 186 2.81 -5.18 -16.28
CA LEU A 186 3.51 -5.65 -15.07
C LEU A 186 3.29 -7.14 -14.80
N PHE A 187 2.68 -7.87 -15.77
CA PHE A 187 2.16 -9.23 -15.58
C PHE A 187 2.41 -10.18 -16.77
N ASP A 188 3.38 -9.89 -17.64
CA ASP A 188 3.92 -10.89 -18.58
C ASP A 188 4.98 -11.77 -17.92
#